data_ff13d5ad3ef4e01fd4786d67fc775e9f
#
_entry.id   ff13d5ad3ef4e01fd4786d67fc775e9f
#
_cell.length_a   1.000
_cell.length_b   1.000
_cell.length_c   1.000
_cell.angle_alpha   90.00
_cell.angle_beta   90.00
_cell.angle_gamma   90.00
#
_symmetry.space_group_name_H-M   'P 1'
#
loop_
_entity.id
_entity.type
_entity.pdbx_description
1 polymer ?
#
loop_
_entity_poly.entity_id
_entity_poly.type
_entity_poly.pdbx_seq_one_letter_code
_entity_poly.pdbx_strand_id
1 'polypeptide(L)'
;SKIIQELEGLYRGAGWTVIKVLWSSGWDRIMNEDSLGVVLSRIEGINDGDWQRMSTLSPTDFRKEFFSGDDNLSSLGESLSDEDIENLRRGGHDPRNVYAAYKSAEAAHGPAVILSHTVKGWGIDSFEGRNSTHQKKKMAMEDLMAYRDSLQLPIDDESLEKSPFFHPGDDSEEIEYMVRRREALGGYLPSRKSPIIDIEVPDKTTFSEFDEGTREGQLVSTTMVFVRLLRKLLKSEIGPRVVPIIPDEGRTFGMDPLFSEFGIFSQFGQNYTPVDHKMLMNYKESDSGQIIQEGIAEATSMATWTASATSYSHSSSPTLPFYIFYSMFGFQRTADQVWAAADSRSRGFLMGATAGRTTLNGEGLQHQDGHSLLFASTVPSCRAWDPAYAYELATIIRHGIEEMWVMNKDVIHYLMLYNENQQQPAKPDGCDEGIVKGAYKLQESKKSDFGHVRILGSGPILQYAREAASFLESEFEISSEVWSVTSYGELRREGMESERQNRLNPQSQKSAYVSDCFGDDTPTIAVSDYIVAVPEMIQRWVGGRFTVLGTDGFGRSDTREELRRFFEIDTKSIVLAALSTLEREGTLKEGTVKEQSEKMGISRIREDKAA
;
A
#
# COMPACT_ATOMS: atom_id res chain seq x y z
N SER A 1 18.09 -23.82 -18.42
CA SER A 1 16.63 -23.96 -18.66
C SER A 1 16.09 -22.68 -19.29
N LYS A 2 15.01 -22.81 -20.05
CA LYS A 2 14.29 -21.65 -20.61
C LYS A 2 13.29 -21.14 -19.59
N ILE A 3 13.08 -19.82 -19.50
CA ILE A 3 12.16 -19.19 -18.54
C ILE A 3 10.75 -19.80 -18.58
N ILE A 4 10.29 -20.22 -19.74
CA ILE A 4 8.97 -20.85 -19.88
C ILE A 4 8.87 -22.19 -19.14
N GLN A 5 9.96 -22.96 -19.07
CA GLN A 5 10.02 -24.22 -18.34
C GLN A 5 10.08 -23.98 -16.83
N GLU A 6 10.75 -22.94 -16.40
CA GLU A 6 10.80 -22.53 -14.99
C GLU A 6 9.42 -22.06 -14.50
N LEU A 7 8.74 -21.22 -15.29
CA LEU A 7 7.37 -20.80 -15.01
C LEU A 7 6.39 -21.98 -15.00
N GLU A 8 6.49 -22.90 -15.97
CA GLU A 8 5.67 -24.12 -15.97
C GLU A 8 5.88 -24.92 -14.68
N GLY A 9 7.14 -25.13 -14.27
CA GLY A 9 7.48 -25.85 -13.05
C GLY A 9 6.91 -25.17 -11.80
N LEU A 10 7.01 -23.85 -11.71
CA LEU A 10 6.48 -23.06 -10.61
C LEU A 10 4.96 -23.22 -10.46
N TYR A 11 4.22 -23.00 -11.54
CA TYR A 11 2.76 -23.05 -11.50
C TYR A 11 2.22 -24.48 -11.31
N ARG A 12 2.83 -25.48 -11.95
CA ARG A 12 2.46 -26.88 -11.73
C ARG A 12 2.73 -27.32 -10.30
N GLY A 13 3.88 -26.89 -9.73
CA GLY A 13 4.21 -27.16 -8.33
C GLY A 13 3.22 -26.54 -7.33
N ALA A 14 2.58 -25.45 -7.72
CA ALA A 14 1.51 -24.79 -6.95
C ALA A 14 0.10 -25.36 -7.24
N GLY A 15 -0.02 -26.42 -8.03
CA GLY A 15 -1.30 -27.06 -8.34
C GLY A 15 -2.13 -26.40 -9.44
N TRP A 16 -1.54 -25.47 -10.22
CA TRP A 16 -2.22 -24.83 -11.34
C TRP A 16 -2.22 -25.72 -12.61
N THR A 17 -3.29 -25.63 -13.37
CA THR A 17 -3.30 -26.13 -14.75
C THR A 17 -2.48 -25.19 -15.63
N VAL A 18 -1.43 -25.70 -16.28
CA VAL A 18 -0.56 -24.89 -17.14
C VAL A 18 -0.81 -25.23 -18.61
N ILE A 19 -1.15 -24.23 -19.40
CA ILE A 19 -1.35 -24.30 -20.84
C ILE A 19 -0.27 -23.45 -21.49
N LYS A 20 0.50 -24.01 -22.42
CA LYS A 20 1.58 -23.30 -23.12
C LYS A 20 1.18 -23.02 -24.57
N VAL A 21 1.21 -21.76 -24.98
CA VAL A 21 0.96 -21.32 -26.36
C VAL A 21 2.27 -20.80 -26.92
N LEU A 22 3.12 -21.70 -27.37
CA LEU A 22 4.50 -21.43 -27.82
C LEU A 22 4.60 -21.23 -29.31
N TRP A 23 3.91 -22.08 -30.09
CA TRP A 23 4.04 -22.21 -31.53
C TRP A 23 2.71 -21.88 -32.20
N SER A 24 2.76 -21.19 -33.36
CA SER A 24 1.59 -20.94 -34.19
C SER A 24 1.12 -22.24 -34.86
N SER A 25 -0.11 -22.22 -35.37
CA SER A 25 -0.66 -23.34 -36.18
C SER A 25 0.14 -23.66 -37.45
N GLY A 26 1.00 -22.74 -37.91
CA GLY A 26 1.94 -23.00 -38.96
C GLY A 26 2.93 -24.14 -38.69
N TRP A 27 3.21 -24.38 -37.39
CA TRP A 27 4.08 -25.50 -36.97
C TRP A 27 3.37 -26.86 -36.93
N ASP A 28 2.03 -26.90 -36.94
CA ASP A 28 1.27 -28.13 -36.69
C ASP A 28 1.59 -29.22 -37.71
N ARG A 29 1.68 -28.85 -38.99
CA ARG A 29 2.06 -29.79 -40.05
C ARG A 29 3.43 -30.39 -39.80
N ILE A 30 4.43 -29.54 -39.52
CA ILE A 30 5.81 -29.95 -39.31
C ILE A 30 5.94 -30.86 -38.09
N MET A 31 5.28 -30.48 -37.00
CA MET A 31 5.29 -31.27 -35.76
C MET A 31 4.58 -32.62 -35.91
N ASN A 32 3.50 -32.68 -36.70
CA ASN A 32 2.79 -33.93 -36.99
C ASN A 32 3.58 -34.86 -37.91
N GLU A 33 4.39 -34.33 -38.83
CA GLU A 33 5.25 -35.08 -39.73
C GLU A 33 6.59 -35.49 -39.09
N ASP A 34 6.98 -34.90 -37.96
CA ASP A 34 8.24 -35.15 -37.24
C ASP A 34 8.20 -36.46 -36.44
N SER A 35 8.04 -37.57 -37.13
CA SER A 35 7.97 -38.91 -36.51
C SER A 35 9.27 -39.34 -35.82
N LEU A 36 10.39 -38.72 -36.16
CA LEU A 36 11.72 -38.99 -35.59
C LEU A 36 12.11 -38.00 -34.49
N GLY A 37 11.32 -36.94 -34.23
CA GLY A 37 11.58 -35.92 -33.24
C GLY A 37 12.77 -35.00 -33.55
N VAL A 38 13.18 -34.92 -34.85
CA VAL A 38 14.34 -34.11 -35.25
C VAL A 38 14.06 -32.60 -35.17
N VAL A 39 12.82 -32.18 -35.47
CA VAL A 39 12.39 -30.78 -35.34
C VAL A 39 12.36 -30.38 -33.86
N LEU A 40 11.77 -31.21 -33.00
CA LEU A 40 11.71 -30.97 -31.58
C LEU A 40 13.12 -30.89 -30.98
N SER A 41 13.99 -31.83 -31.33
CA SER A 41 15.40 -31.83 -30.92
C SER A 41 16.13 -30.55 -31.34
N ARG A 42 15.88 -30.11 -32.60
CA ARG A 42 16.44 -28.85 -33.13
C ARG A 42 15.97 -27.65 -32.31
N ILE A 43 14.66 -27.55 -32.03
CA ILE A 43 14.05 -26.48 -31.24
C ILE A 43 14.65 -26.44 -29.82
N GLU A 44 14.82 -27.59 -29.19
CA GLU A 44 15.38 -27.68 -27.84
C GLU A 44 16.84 -27.25 -27.78
N GLY A 45 17.60 -27.52 -28.83
CA GLY A 45 19.02 -27.18 -28.95
C GLY A 45 19.31 -25.71 -29.24
N ILE A 46 18.32 -24.90 -29.65
CA ILE A 46 18.50 -23.49 -29.98
C ILE A 46 18.30 -22.64 -28.72
N ASN A 47 19.28 -21.78 -28.40
CA ASN A 47 19.15 -20.80 -27.32
C ASN A 47 18.25 -19.63 -27.70
N ASP A 48 17.84 -18.84 -26.70
CA ASP A 48 16.88 -17.75 -26.91
C ASP A 48 17.41 -16.62 -27.81
N GLY A 49 18.74 -16.36 -27.77
CA GLY A 49 19.37 -15.35 -28.61
C GLY A 49 19.39 -15.76 -30.10
N ASP A 50 19.69 -17.05 -30.38
CA ASP A 50 19.64 -17.58 -31.73
C ASP A 50 18.21 -17.65 -32.27
N TRP A 51 17.24 -18.02 -31.42
CA TRP A 51 15.83 -17.94 -31.78
C TRP A 51 15.40 -16.52 -32.14
N GLN A 52 15.79 -15.52 -31.33
CA GLN A 52 15.49 -14.13 -31.62
C GLN A 52 16.09 -13.71 -32.98
N ARG A 53 17.34 -14.06 -33.22
CA ARG A 53 18.00 -13.73 -34.47
C ARG A 53 17.34 -14.42 -35.66
N MET A 54 17.07 -15.72 -35.57
CA MET A 54 16.43 -16.48 -36.64
C MET A 54 15.03 -15.97 -36.99
N SER A 55 14.26 -15.48 -35.99
CA SER A 55 12.94 -14.91 -36.25
C SER A 55 12.95 -13.62 -37.08
N THR A 56 14.12 -13.03 -37.32
CA THR A 56 14.30 -11.82 -38.14
C THR A 56 14.92 -12.11 -39.51
N LEU A 57 15.16 -13.40 -39.85
CA LEU A 57 15.73 -13.81 -41.11
C LEU A 57 14.68 -13.87 -42.24
N SER A 58 15.16 -13.74 -43.47
CA SER A 58 14.34 -14.07 -44.65
C SER A 58 13.94 -15.54 -44.62
N PRO A 59 12.82 -15.94 -45.27
CA PRO A 59 12.44 -17.36 -45.39
C PRO A 59 13.58 -18.24 -45.90
N THR A 60 14.30 -17.77 -46.92
CA THR A 60 15.45 -18.48 -47.49
C THR A 60 16.59 -18.69 -46.49
N ASP A 61 16.92 -17.66 -45.70
CA ASP A 61 18.01 -17.75 -44.71
C ASP A 61 17.58 -18.53 -43.48
N PHE A 62 16.32 -18.40 -43.06
CA PHE A 62 15.74 -19.24 -41.99
C PHE A 62 15.79 -20.72 -42.38
N ARG A 63 15.39 -21.07 -43.62
CA ARG A 63 15.44 -22.44 -44.13
C ARG A 63 16.86 -22.99 -44.04
N LYS A 64 17.85 -22.25 -44.54
CA LYS A 64 19.26 -22.67 -44.51
C LYS A 64 19.78 -22.88 -43.11
N GLU A 65 19.35 -22.08 -42.16
CA GLU A 65 19.89 -22.13 -40.81
C GLU A 65 19.14 -23.10 -39.90
N PHE A 66 17.82 -23.07 -39.92
CA PHE A 66 17.00 -23.90 -39.03
C PHE A 66 16.99 -25.36 -39.47
N PHE A 67 16.79 -25.61 -40.79
CA PHE A 67 16.64 -26.94 -41.35
C PHE A 67 17.96 -27.59 -41.82
N SER A 68 19.09 -27.11 -41.37
CA SER A 68 20.40 -27.69 -41.69
C SER A 68 20.90 -28.64 -40.60
N GLY A 69 21.89 -29.47 -40.98
CA GLY A 69 22.65 -30.32 -40.04
C GLY A 69 22.10 -31.73 -39.83
N ASP A 70 20.94 -32.06 -40.41
CA ASP A 70 20.35 -33.39 -40.43
C ASP A 70 19.61 -33.58 -41.76
N ASP A 71 19.72 -34.76 -42.39
CA ASP A 71 19.14 -35.02 -43.72
C ASP A 71 17.60 -35.01 -43.69
N ASN A 72 16.97 -35.51 -42.64
CA ASN A 72 15.51 -35.48 -42.48
C ASN A 72 15.01 -34.05 -42.28
N LEU A 73 15.73 -33.28 -41.46
CA LEU A 73 15.42 -31.89 -41.24
C LEU A 73 15.56 -31.05 -42.52
N SER A 74 16.62 -31.28 -43.28
CA SER A 74 16.86 -30.63 -44.57
C SER A 74 15.78 -30.95 -45.59
N SER A 75 15.43 -32.24 -45.74
CA SER A 75 14.35 -32.69 -46.60
C SER A 75 12.99 -32.06 -46.24
N LEU A 76 12.71 -31.95 -44.97
CA LEU A 76 11.51 -31.27 -44.49
C LEU A 76 11.52 -29.77 -44.86
N GLY A 77 12.64 -29.09 -44.65
CA GLY A 77 12.81 -27.69 -45.04
C GLY A 77 12.65 -27.41 -46.52
N GLU A 78 13.10 -28.34 -47.39
CA GLU A 78 12.93 -28.26 -48.83
C GLU A 78 11.47 -28.47 -49.29
N SER A 79 10.66 -29.15 -48.48
CA SER A 79 9.22 -29.38 -48.77
C SER A 79 8.33 -28.18 -48.47
N LEU A 80 8.85 -27.18 -47.78
CA LEU A 80 8.11 -25.98 -47.35
C LEU A 80 8.25 -24.86 -48.39
N SER A 81 7.17 -24.16 -48.68
CA SER A 81 7.20 -22.88 -49.39
C SER A 81 7.76 -21.77 -48.50
N ASP A 82 8.09 -20.62 -49.08
CA ASP A 82 8.50 -19.43 -48.30
C ASP A 82 7.34 -18.91 -47.43
N GLU A 83 6.10 -19.00 -47.92
CA GLU A 83 4.89 -18.69 -47.16
C GLU A 83 4.70 -19.62 -45.94
N ASP A 84 4.97 -20.93 -46.11
CA ASP A 84 4.95 -21.87 -44.97
C ASP A 84 5.96 -21.45 -43.90
N ILE A 85 7.16 -21.05 -44.30
CA ILE A 85 8.21 -20.62 -43.39
C ILE A 85 7.84 -19.32 -42.70
N GLU A 86 7.26 -18.34 -43.38
CA GLU A 86 6.76 -17.10 -42.81
C GLU A 86 5.68 -17.33 -41.74
N ASN A 87 4.92 -18.42 -41.87
CA ASN A 87 3.90 -18.84 -40.90
C ASN A 87 4.45 -19.60 -39.69
N LEU A 88 5.75 -19.95 -39.67
CA LEU A 88 6.41 -20.55 -38.49
C LEU A 88 6.67 -19.53 -37.38
N ARG A 89 5.63 -19.01 -36.78
CA ARG A 89 5.66 -17.91 -35.81
C ARG A 89 5.45 -18.37 -34.37
N ARG A 90 5.50 -17.44 -33.44
CA ARG A 90 5.17 -17.68 -32.03
C ARG A 90 3.65 -17.76 -31.84
N GLY A 91 3.22 -18.71 -31.00
CA GLY A 91 1.81 -19.05 -30.84
C GLY A 91 0.98 -17.98 -30.13
N GLY A 92 1.60 -17.13 -29.33
CA GLY A 92 0.90 -16.06 -28.63
C GLY A 92 0.27 -14.99 -29.52
N HIS A 93 0.64 -15.00 -30.81
CA HIS A 93 0.02 -14.14 -31.83
C HIS A 93 -0.91 -14.91 -32.78
N ASP A 94 -1.11 -16.21 -32.56
CA ASP A 94 -2.05 -17.03 -33.33
C ASP A 94 -3.43 -17.02 -32.64
N PRO A 95 -4.46 -16.36 -33.22
CA PRO A 95 -5.79 -16.27 -32.62
C PRO A 95 -6.44 -17.64 -32.38
N ARG A 96 -6.16 -18.66 -33.23
CA ARG A 96 -6.73 -20.01 -33.10
C ARG A 96 -6.18 -20.69 -31.85
N ASN A 97 -4.86 -20.65 -31.69
CA ASN A 97 -4.18 -21.29 -30.56
C ASN A 97 -4.49 -20.56 -29.25
N VAL A 98 -4.56 -19.23 -29.28
CA VAL A 98 -4.99 -18.41 -28.12
C VAL A 98 -6.42 -18.74 -27.72
N TYR A 99 -7.34 -18.79 -28.67
CA TYR A 99 -8.74 -19.18 -28.42
C TYR A 99 -8.85 -20.60 -27.82
N ALA A 100 -8.14 -21.57 -28.40
CA ALA A 100 -8.13 -22.95 -27.91
C ALA A 100 -7.57 -23.03 -26.47
N ALA A 101 -6.54 -22.24 -26.15
CA ALA A 101 -5.98 -22.16 -24.80
C ALA A 101 -6.98 -21.61 -23.80
N TYR A 102 -7.71 -20.55 -24.14
CA TYR A 102 -8.77 -20.03 -23.28
C TYR A 102 -9.89 -21.06 -23.06
N LYS A 103 -10.29 -21.77 -24.12
CA LYS A 103 -11.30 -22.84 -23.99
C LYS A 103 -10.83 -23.99 -23.10
N SER A 104 -9.56 -24.35 -23.18
CA SER A 104 -8.97 -25.36 -22.30
C SER A 104 -8.89 -24.87 -20.84
N ALA A 105 -8.60 -23.59 -20.63
CA ALA A 105 -8.55 -22.99 -19.31
C ALA A 105 -9.95 -22.93 -18.66
N GLU A 106 -11.01 -22.60 -19.42
CA GLU A 106 -12.39 -22.62 -18.95
C GLU A 106 -12.83 -24.02 -18.47
N ALA A 107 -12.31 -25.09 -19.08
CA ALA A 107 -12.63 -26.47 -18.72
C ALA A 107 -11.78 -27.02 -17.57
N ALA A 108 -10.79 -26.27 -17.08
CA ALA A 108 -9.89 -26.75 -16.03
C ALA A 108 -10.59 -26.81 -14.66
N HIS A 109 -10.22 -27.82 -13.86
CA HIS A 109 -10.66 -27.94 -12.47
C HIS A 109 -9.71 -27.16 -11.55
N GLY A 110 -9.91 -25.88 -11.38
CA GLY A 110 -9.09 -25.01 -10.51
C GLY A 110 -8.38 -23.91 -11.31
N PRO A 111 -7.42 -23.23 -10.71
CA PRO A 111 -6.75 -22.13 -11.39
C PRO A 111 -5.96 -22.60 -12.60
N ALA A 112 -6.07 -21.86 -13.70
CA ALA A 112 -5.33 -22.12 -14.92
C ALA A 112 -4.46 -20.92 -15.29
N VAL A 113 -3.25 -21.19 -15.76
CA VAL A 113 -2.35 -20.18 -16.33
C VAL A 113 -2.07 -20.51 -17.80
N ILE A 114 -2.19 -19.51 -18.66
CA ILE A 114 -1.83 -19.60 -20.08
C ILE A 114 -0.50 -18.88 -20.25
N LEU A 115 0.56 -19.65 -20.53
CA LEU A 115 1.89 -19.11 -20.82
C LEU A 115 2.01 -18.87 -22.32
N SER A 116 1.80 -17.64 -22.73
CA SER A 116 1.71 -17.25 -24.15
C SER A 116 3.01 -16.58 -24.59
N HIS A 117 3.70 -17.17 -25.59
CA HIS A 117 4.91 -16.61 -26.13
C HIS A 117 4.60 -15.59 -27.23
N THR A 118 4.85 -14.32 -26.94
CA THR A 118 4.67 -13.20 -27.86
C THR A 118 6.00 -12.59 -28.29
N VAL A 119 5.98 -11.79 -29.36
CA VAL A 119 7.14 -11.05 -29.86
C VAL A 119 6.87 -9.55 -29.77
N LYS A 120 7.81 -8.80 -29.23
CA LYS A 120 7.69 -7.34 -29.15
C LYS A 120 7.81 -6.71 -30.53
N GLY A 121 6.89 -5.79 -30.85
CA GLY A 121 6.82 -5.14 -32.17
C GLY A 121 6.21 -6.01 -33.24
N TRP A 122 5.46 -7.07 -32.87
CA TRP A 122 4.83 -8.00 -33.81
C TRP A 122 4.03 -7.28 -34.89
N GLY A 123 4.15 -7.79 -36.12
CA GLY A 123 3.46 -7.25 -37.30
C GLY A 123 4.10 -6.01 -37.91
N ILE A 124 5.21 -5.54 -37.38
CA ILE A 124 5.97 -4.40 -37.91
C ILE A 124 7.38 -4.87 -38.25
N ASP A 125 7.66 -5.15 -39.49
CA ASP A 125 8.91 -5.80 -39.94
C ASP A 125 10.19 -5.14 -39.46
N SER A 126 10.21 -3.80 -39.40
CA SER A 126 11.36 -3.03 -38.89
C SER A 126 11.56 -3.10 -37.38
N PHE A 127 10.55 -3.62 -36.64
CA PHE A 127 10.53 -3.64 -35.16
C PHE A 127 10.49 -5.08 -34.62
N GLU A 128 9.82 -5.98 -35.32
CA GLU A 128 9.53 -7.32 -34.81
C GLU A 128 10.81 -8.07 -34.38
N GLY A 129 10.82 -8.52 -33.11
CA GLY A 129 11.92 -9.31 -32.55
C GLY A 129 13.25 -8.58 -32.35
N ARG A 130 13.35 -7.29 -32.65
CA ARG A 130 14.61 -6.54 -32.59
C ARG A 130 14.84 -5.92 -31.22
N ASN A 131 16.10 -5.94 -30.76
CA ASN A 131 16.47 -5.31 -29.47
C ASN A 131 16.22 -3.80 -29.45
N SER A 132 16.38 -3.12 -30.61
CA SER A 132 16.13 -1.68 -30.76
C SER A 132 14.67 -1.28 -30.56
N THR A 133 13.71 -2.20 -30.65
CA THR A 133 12.27 -1.93 -30.54
C THR A 133 11.88 -1.33 -29.21
N HIS A 134 12.58 -1.71 -28.13
CA HIS A 134 12.33 -1.15 -26.80
C HIS A 134 12.58 0.37 -26.71
N GLN A 135 13.49 0.90 -27.52
CA GLN A 135 13.89 2.32 -27.48
C GLN A 135 13.20 3.16 -28.55
N LYS A 136 12.54 2.54 -29.53
CA LYS A 136 11.87 3.27 -30.60
C LYS A 136 10.59 3.95 -30.07
N LYS A 137 10.52 5.28 -30.22
CA LYS A 137 9.40 6.10 -29.77
C LYS A 137 8.46 6.55 -30.89
N LYS A 138 8.93 6.48 -32.15
CA LYS A 138 8.15 6.86 -33.34
C LYS A 138 8.38 5.84 -34.44
N MET A 139 7.34 5.56 -35.21
CA MET A 139 7.40 4.79 -36.44
C MET A 139 7.68 5.72 -37.61
N ALA A 140 8.43 5.25 -38.61
CA ALA A 140 8.53 5.91 -39.90
C ALA A 140 7.19 5.81 -40.65
N MET A 141 6.95 6.71 -41.63
CA MET A 141 5.69 6.68 -42.37
C MET A 141 5.54 5.38 -43.17
N GLU A 142 6.64 4.88 -43.71
CA GLU A 142 6.69 3.61 -44.45
C GLU A 142 6.28 2.44 -43.54
N ASP A 143 6.73 2.40 -42.29
CA ASP A 143 6.36 1.38 -41.32
C ASP A 143 4.86 1.46 -40.96
N LEU A 144 4.33 2.70 -40.80
CA LEU A 144 2.91 2.92 -40.53
C LEU A 144 2.03 2.46 -41.70
N MET A 145 2.42 2.77 -42.93
CA MET A 145 1.71 2.34 -44.14
C MET A 145 1.72 0.82 -44.27
N ALA A 146 2.86 0.18 -44.15
CA ALA A 146 2.99 -1.27 -44.19
C ALA A 146 2.16 -1.96 -43.09
N TYR A 147 2.16 -1.41 -41.88
CA TYR A 147 1.38 -1.97 -40.78
C TYR A 147 -0.12 -1.79 -40.99
N ARG A 148 -0.59 -0.60 -41.42
CA ARG A 148 -1.98 -0.36 -41.82
C ARG A 148 -2.45 -1.38 -42.90
N ASP A 149 -1.62 -1.57 -43.91
CA ASP A 149 -1.95 -2.46 -45.03
C ASP A 149 -1.99 -3.93 -44.58
N SER A 150 -1.08 -4.34 -43.71
CA SER A 150 -1.08 -5.69 -43.11
C SER A 150 -2.33 -5.96 -42.27
N LEU A 151 -2.90 -4.94 -41.65
CA LEU A 151 -4.14 -4.98 -40.88
C LEU A 151 -5.39 -4.73 -41.74
N GLN A 152 -5.24 -4.42 -43.03
CA GLN A 152 -6.31 -4.10 -43.98
C GLN A 152 -7.21 -2.95 -43.48
N LEU A 153 -6.63 -1.94 -42.79
CA LEU A 153 -7.40 -0.81 -42.27
C LEU A 153 -7.68 0.19 -43.40
N PRO A 154 -8.94 0.63 -43.57
CA PRO A 154 -9.34 1.58 -44.61
C PRO A 154 -9.02 3.03 -44.19
N ILE A 155 -7.74 3.30 -43.92
CA ILE A 155 -7.22 4.64 -43.54
C ILE A 155 -6.37 5.14 -44.70
N ASP A 156 -6.68 6.32 -45.24
CA ASP A 156 -5.90 6.93 -46.29
C ASP A 156 -4.53 7.44 -45.81
N ASP A 157 -3.57 7.58 -46.75
CA ASP A 157 -2.21 7.96 -46.44
C ASP A 157 -2.10 9.36 -45.78
N GLU A 158 -2.98 10.27 -46.16
CA GLU A 158 -2.99 11.65 -45.65
C GLU A 158 -3.43 11.69 -44.18
N SER A 159 -4.40 10.87 -43.81
CA SER A 159 -4.90 10.73 -42.45
C SER A 159 -3.97 9.95 -41.55
N LEU A 160 -3.14 9.05 -42.08
CA LEU A 160 -2.30 8.13 -41.34
C LEU A 160 -1.25 8.83 -40.46
N GLU A 161 -0.72 9.98 -40.91
CA GLU A 161 0.23 10.79 -40.13
C GLU A 161 -0.32 11.22 -38.76
N LYS A 162 -1.65 11.40 -38.66
CA LYS A 162 -2.34 11.78 -37.41
C LYS A 162 -2.68 10.59 -36.52
N SER A 163 -2.35 9.36 -36.95
CA SER A 163 -2.66 8.11 -36.25
C SER A 163 -4.14 8.08 -35.78
N PRO A 164 -5.12 8.18 -36.70
CA PRO A 164 -6.52 8.25 -36.34
C PRO A 164 -7.00 6.94 -35.69
N PHE A 165 -7.95 7.03 -34.80
CA PHE A 165 -8.66 5.85 -34.31
C PHE A 165 -9.56 5.29 -35.42
N PHE A 166 -9.47 4.00 -35.66
CA PHE A 166 -10.38 3.29 -36.55
C PHE A 166 -11.47 2.59 -35.75
N HIS A 167 -12.71 2.75 -36.18
CA HIS A 167 -13.86 2.01 -35.70
C HIS A 167 -14.67 1.54 -36.91
N PRO A 168 -14.97 0.23 -37.05
CA PRO A 168 -15.60 -0.32 -38.26
C PRO A 168 -17.07 0.08 -38.42
N GLY A 169 -17.64 0.75 -37.44
CA GLY A 169 -19.06 1.13 -37.38
C GLY A 169 -19.84 0.25 -36.40
N ASP A 170 -20.83 0.86 -35.76
CA ASP A 170 -21.66 0.15 -34.77
C ASP A 170 -22.48 -0.99 -35.39
N ASP A 171 -22.80 -0.86 -36.71
CA ASP A 171 -23.57 -1.85 -37.47
C ASP A 171 -22.68 -2.90 -38.17
N SER A 172 -21.37 -2.95 -37.88
CA SER A 172 -20.49 -3.99 -38.43
C SER A 172 -20.70 -5.33 -37.72
N GLU A 173 -20.52 -6.44 -38.46
CA GLU A 173 -20.68 -7.80 -37.91
C GLU A 173 -19.78 -8.03 -36.68
N GLU A 174 -18.57 -7.47 -36.70
CA GLU A 174 -17.59 -7.57 -35.61
C GLU A 174 -18.09 -6.89 -34.34
N ILE A 175 -18.58 -5.67 -34.46
CA ILE A 175 -19.10 -4.91 -33.31
C ILE A 175 -20.38 -5.54 -32.79
N GLU A 176 -21.32 -5.92 -33.66
CA GLU A 176 -22.54 -6.62 -33.25
C GLU A 176 -22.22 -7.94 -32.51
N TYR A 177 -21.25 -8.72 -33.02
CA TYR A 177 -20.81 -9.95 -32.36
C TYR A 177 -20.22 -9.65 -30.96
N MET A 178 -19.31 -8.68 -30.89
CA MET A 178 -18.63 -8.31 -29.65
C MET A 178 -19.64 -7.81 -28.60
N VAL A 179 -20.55 -6.93 -28.96
CA VAL A 179 -21.59 -6.37 -28.08
C VAL A 179 -22.50 -7.47 -27.56
N ARG A 180 -23.04 -8.32 -28.47
CA ARG A 180 -23.91 -9.44 -28.09
C ARG A 180 -23.22 -10.39 -27.11
N ARG A 181 -21.95 -10.72 -27.35
CA ARG A 181 -21.16 -11.59 -26.43
C ARG A 181 -20.97 -10.90 -25.07
N ARG A 182 -20.70 -9.61 -25.08
CA ARG A 182 -20.48 -8.84 -23.85
C ARG A 182 -21.76 -8.71 -23.04
N GLU A 183 -22.87 -8.45 -23.67
CA GLU A 183 -24.19 -8.38 -23.03
C GLU A 183 -24.59 -9.73 -22.41
N ALA A 184 -24.33 -10.84 -23.10
CA ALA A 184 -24.59 -12.18 -22.56
C ALA A 184 -23.79 -12.48 -21.28
N LEU A 185 -22.66 -11.79 -21.08
CA LEU A 185 -21.82 -11.87 -19.88
C LEU A 185 -22.18 -10.83 -18.80
N GLY A 186 -23.30 -10.13 -18.94
CA GLY A 186 -23.76 -9.13 -17.96
C GLY A 186 -23.27 -7.70 -18.21
N GLY A 187 -22.76 -7.38 -19.39
CA GLY A 187 -22.30 -6.04 -19.78
C GLY A 187 -20.79 -5.82 -19.63
N TYR A 188 -20.35 -4.57 -19.76
CA TYR A 188 -18.95 -4.22 -19.75
C TYR A 188 -18.34 -4.24 -18.33
N LEU A 189 -17.16 -4.86 -18.19
CA LEU A 189 -16.36 -4.88 -16.97
C LEU A 189 -14.90 -4.52 -17.29
N PRO A 190 -14.22 -3.75 -16.41
CA PRO A 190 -14.82 -3.02 -15.30
C PRO A 190 -15.69 -1.86 -15.79
N SER A 191 -16.78 -1.59 -15.10
CA SER A 191 -17.47 -0.32 -15.26
C SER A 191 -16.64 0.73 -14.54
N ARG A 192 -15.95 1.59 -15.25
CA ARG A 192 -15.14 2.70 -14.66
C ARG A 192 -15.99 3.85 -14.12
N LYS A 193 -17.15 3.53 -13.60
CA LYS A 193 -17.98 4.49 -12.91
C LYS A 193 -17.55 4.48 -11.45
N SER A 194 -17.34 5.65 -10.87
CA SER A 194 -17.33 5.79 -9.41
C SER A 194 -18.76 6.10 -8.99
N PRO A 195 -19.62 5.09 -8.77
CA PRO A 195 -20.99 5.34 -8.39
C PRO A 195 -20.97 6.03 -7.03
N ILE A 196 -21.78 7.07 -6.90
CA ILE A 196 -22.16 7.58 -5.57
C ILE A 196 -23.08 6.50 -5.00
N ILE A 197 -22.58 5.79 -4.00
CA ILE A 197 -23.34 4.76 -3.32
C ILE A 197 -23.72 5.33 -1.97
N ASP A 198 -25.01 5.46 -1.76
CA ASP A 198 -25.54 5.89 -0.46
C ASP A 198 -25.36 4.74 0.54
N ILE A 199 -24.50 4.95 1.51
CA ILE A 199 -24.26 4.05 2.63
C ILE A 199 -24.67 4.78 3.88
N GLU A 200 -25.55 4.17 4.65
CA GLU A 200 -25.86 4.64 5.98
C GLU A 200 -24.59 4.50 6.85
N VAL A 201 -24.03 5.65 7.25
CA VAL A 201 -22.84 5.66 8.12
C VAL A 201 -23.26 5.48 9.58
N PRO A 202 -22.41 4.84 10.43
CA PRO A 202 -22.75 4.60 11.83
C PRO A 202 -23.05 5.91 12.56
N ASP A 203 -24.07 5.91 13.39
CA ASP A 203 -24.42 7.02 14.25
C ASP A 203 -23.26 7.37 15.20
N LYS A 204 -23.21 8.64 15.63
CA LYS A 204 -22.22 9.12 16.60
C LYS A 204 -22.19 8.31 17.89
N THR A 205 -23.32 7.72 18.30
CA THR A 205 -23.41 6.87 19.50
C THR A 205 -22.54 5.61 19.42
N THR A 206 -22.25 5.13 18.19
CA THR A 206 -21.30 4.01 17.99
C THR A 206 -19.91 4.35 18.51
N PHE A 207 -19.53 5.62 18.46
CA PHE A 207 -18.20 6.12 18.83
C PHE A 207 -18.14 6.76 20.21
N SER A 208 -19.27 7.14 20.81
CA SER A 208 -19.34 7.97 22.02
C SER A 208 -18.68 7.37 23.27
N GLU A 209 -18.65 6.03 23.41
CA GLU A 209 -17.98 5.41 24.56
C GLU A 209 -16.48 5.68 24.61
N PHE A 210 -15.87 6.00 23.47
CA PHE A 210 -14.45 6.31 23.38
C PHE A 210 -14.12 7.76 23.78
N ASP A 211 -15.16 8.60 23.88
CA ASP A 211 -15.03 9.99 24.30
C ASP A 211 -14.99 10.11 25.85
N GLU A 212 -15.52 9.12 26.58
CA GLU A 212 -15.63 9.17 28.04
C GLU A 212 -14.31 8.92 28.79
N GLY A 213 -13.32 8.29 28.12
CA GLY A 213 -12.09 7.83 28.76
C GLY A 213 -12.26 6.56 29.59
N THR A 214 -11.20 6.14 30.28
CA THR A 214 -11.22 4.97 31.17
C THR A 214 -11.29 5.36 32.63
N ARG A 215 -11.81 4.46 33.48
CA ARG A 215 -11.82 4.66 34.93
C ARG A 215 -10.38 4.77 35.44
N GLU A 216 -10.20 5.45 36.57
CA GLU A 216 -8.89 5.57 37.24
C GLU A 216 -8.28 4.18 37.48
N GLY A 217 -7.02 4.00 37.09
CA GLY A 217 -6.30 2.73 37.17
C GLY A 217 -6.63 1.70 36.07
N GLN A 218 -7.59 1.95 35.21
CA GLN A 218 -7.91 1.11 34.07
C GLN A 218 -7.06 1.52 32.85
N LEU A 219 -5.99 0.79 32.60
CA LEU A 219 -5.07 1.04 31.47
C LEU A 219 -5.51 0.21 30.26
N VAL A 220 -5.57 0.83 29.09
CA VAL A 220 -5.98 0.20 27.82
C VAL A 220 -5.07 0.69 26.69
N SER A 221 -4.68 -0.20 25.79
CA SER A 221 -3.91 0.11 24.59
C SER A 221 -4.81 0.56 23.44
N THR A 222 -4.26 1.33 22.48
CA THR A 222 -5.02 1.72 21.28
C THR A 222 -5.35 0.52 20.40
N THR A 223 -4.56 -0.55 20.43
CA THR A 223 -4.91 -1.83 19.78
C THR A 223 -6.21 -2.40 20.35
N MET A 224 -6.36 -2.45 21.67
CA MET A 224 -7.59 -2.93 22.31
C MET A 224 -8.79 -2.00 22.11
N VAL A 225 -8.55 -0.70 22.04
CA VAL A 225 -9.57 0.29 21.66
C VAL A 225 -10.08 0.01 20.26
N PHE A 226 -9.16 -0.22 19.32
CA PHE A 226 -9.53 -0.55 17.93
C PHE A 226 -10.36 -1.83 17.84
N VAL A 227 -9.98 -2.90 18.53
CA VAL A 227 -10.74 -4.17 18.52
C VAL A 227 -12.17 -3.96 19.04
N ARG A 228 -12.34 -3.15 20.10
CA ARG A 228 -13.68 -2.80 20.63
C ARG A 228 -14.48 -1.97 19.63
N LEU A 229 -13.84 -0.99 18.97
CA LEU A 229 -14.48 -0.18 17.95
C LEU A 229 -14.87 -1.02 16.72
N LEU A 230 -13.97 -1.89 16.24
CA LEU A 230 -14.23 -2.80 15.14
C LEU A 230 -15.44 -3.72 15.45
N ARG A 231 -15.52 -4.24 16.68
CA ARG A 231 -16.68 -5.03 17.12
C ARG A 231 -17.99 -4.23 17.06
N LYS A 232 -17.96 -2.96 17.43
CA LYS A 232 -19.14 -2.08 17.32
C LYS A 232 -19.53 -1.82 15.88
N LEU A 233 -18.55 -1.57 15.01
CA LEU A 233 -18.80 -1.40 13.58
C LEU A 233 -19.40 -2.66 12.95
N LEU A 234 -18.87 -3.84 13.29
CA LEU A 234 -19.41 -5.13 12.83
C LEU A 234 -20.85 -5.39 13.31
N LYS A 235 -21.29 -4.78 14.41
CA LYS A 235 -22.66 -4.86 14.95
C LYS A 235 -23.59 -3.74 14.50
N SER A 236 -23.06 -2.73 13.84
CA SER A 236 -23.85 -1.60 13.34
C SER A 236 -24.49 -1.91 11.97
N GLU A 237 -25.22 -0.97 11.44
CA GLU A 237 -25.92 -1.07 10.16
C GLU A 237 -24.96 -1.33 8.99
N ILE A 238 -23.72 -0.81 9.06
CA ILE A 238 -22.69 -1.10 8.06
C ILE A 238 -21.97 -2.44 8.30
N GLY A 239 -22.28 -3.13 9.38
CA GLY A 239 -21.59 -4.35 9.79
C GLY A 239 -21.39 -5.37 8.68
N PRO A 240 -22.44 -5.71 7.87
CA PRO A 240 -22.29 -6.62 6.74
C PRO A 240 -21.31 -6.20 5.65
N ARG A 241 -20.89 -4.93 5.64
CA ARG A 241 -19.92 -4.38 4.69
C ARG A 241 -18.51 -4.31 5.25
N VAL A 242 -18.33 -4.43 6.56
CA VAL A 242 -17.04 -4.37 7.24
C VAL A 242 -16.28 -5.67 7.02
N VAL A 243 -15.07 -5.58 6.49
CA VAL A 243 -14.22 -6.75 6.16
C VAL A 243 -12.89 -6.64 6.92
N PRO A 244 -12.79 -7.26 8.11
CA PRO A 244 -11.49 -7.40 8.77
C PRO A 244 -10.61 -8.39 8.00
N ILE A 245 -9.38 -7.98 7.69
CA ILE A 245 -8.37 -8.80 7.03
C ILE A 245 -7.18 -8.88 7.96
N ILE A 246 -6.73 -10.09 8.28
CA ILE A 246 -5.63 -10.34 9.21
C ILE A 246 -4.64 -11.33 8.57
N PRO A 247 -3.35 -11.24 8.90
CA PRO A 247 -2.44 -12.37 8.78
C PRO A 247 -2.93 -13.47 9.74
N ASP A 248 -2.18 -14.44 10.16
CA ASP A 248 -2.72 -15.43 11.10
C ASP A 248 -2.56 -15.03 12.60
N GLU A 249 -2.19 -13.79 12.86
CA GLU A 249 -1.79 -13.29 14.18
C GLU A 249 -2.89 -12.47 14.87
N GLY A 250 -4.14 -12.69 14.54
CA GLY A 250 -5.26 -11.95 15.12
C GLY A 250 -5.31 -11.98 16.66
N ARG A 251 -4.73 -13.00 17.29
CA ARG A 251 -4.58 -13.07 18.75
C ARG A 251 -3.60 -12.07 19.30
N THR A 252 -2.46 -11.88 18.64
CA THR A 252 -1.48 -10.84 19.01
C THR A 252 -2.11 -9.46 19.01
N PHE A 253 -3.10 -9.23 18.16
CA PHE A 253 -3.87 -7.99 18.10
C PHE A 253 -5.10 -7.98 19.04
N GLY A 254 -5.30 -9.04 19.84
CA GLY A 254 -6.43 -9.13 20.78
C GLY A 254 -7.79 -9.37 20.14
N MET A 255 -7.82 -9.95 18.92
CA MET A 255 -9.06 -10.18 18.15
C MET A 255 -9.79 -11.49 18.46
N ASP A 256 -9.26 -12.33 19.35
CA ASP A 256 -9.88 -13.62 19.73
C ASP A 256 -11.40 -13.55 19.99
N PRO A 257 -11.91 -12.54 20.70
CA PRO A 257 -13.35 -12.48 20.96
C PRO A 257 -14.20 -12.34 19.69
N LEU A 258 -13.61 -11.84 18.59
CA LEU A 258 -14.32 -11.64 17.32
C LEU A 258 -14.48 -12.96 16.55
N PHE A 259 -13.59 -13.93 16.75
CA PHE A 259 -13.62 -15.20 15.99
C PHE A 259 -14.87 -16.01 16.26
N SER A 260 -15.32 -16.08 17.52
CA SER A 260 -16.55 -16.80 17.86
C SER A 260 -17.82 -16.07 17.43
N GLU A 261 -17.77 -14.75 17.38
CA GLU A 261 -18.94 -13.90 17.12
C GLU A 261 -19.19 -13.69 15.62
N PHE A 262 -18.12 -13.48 14.83
CA PHE A 262 -18.21 -13.16 13.40
C PHE A 262 -17.65 -14.26 12.49
N GLY A 263 -16.88 -15.20 13.04
CA GLY A 263 -16.26 -16.31 12.30
C GLY A 263 -15.11 -15.88 11.39
N ILE A 264 -14.17 -16.81 11.21
CA ILE A 264 -13.14 -16.71 10.17
C ILE A 264 -13.72 -17.32 8.90
N PHE A 265 -13.55 -16.63 7.76
CA PHE A 265 -14.04 -17.14 6.49
C PHE A 265 -13.23 -18.37 6.05
N SER A 266 -13.95 -19.44 5.74
CA SER A 266 -13.40 -20.64 5.10
C SER A 266 -14.43 -21.17 4.10
N GLN A 267 -14.07 -21.23 2.81
CA GLN A 267 -14.94 -21.68 1.73
C GLN A 267 -15.56 -23.06 1.99
N PHE A 268 -14.86 -23.93 2.72
CA PHE A 268 -15.28 -25.30 2.99
C PHE A 268 -15.76 -25.50 4.43
N GLY A 269 -15.90 -24.43 5.21
CA GLY A 269 -16.16 -24.51 6.64
C GLY A 269 -14.98 -25.11 7.42
N GLN A 270 -15.22 -25.43 8.69
CA GLN A 270 -14.22 -26.04 9.56
C GLN A 270 -14.25 -27.56 9.49
N ASN A 271 -13.40 -28.15 8.67
CA ASN A 271 -13.36 -29.60 8.40
C ASN A 271 -12.43 -30.38 9.35
N TYR A 272 -11.95 -29.77 10.42
CA TYR A 272 -11.03 -30.35 11.40
C TYR A 272 -11.35 -29.87 12.81
N THR A 273 -10.83 -30.58 13.80
CA THR A 273 -10.87 -30.15 15.20
C THR A 273 -9.52 -29.51 15.53
N PRO A 274 -9.45 -28.24 15.93
CA PRO A 274 -8.21 -27.59 16.34
C PRO A 274 -7.54 -28.37 17.49
N VAL A 275 -6.19 -28.50 17.46
CA VAL A 275 -5.42 -29.23 18.48
C VAL A 275 -5.74 -28.71 19.88
N ASP A 276 -5.84 -27.40 20.02
CA ASP A 276 -6.09 -26.71 21.28
C ASP A 276 -7.58 -26.36 21.48
N HIS A 277 -8.51 -27.11 20.86
CA HIS A 277 -9.94 -26.79 20.89
C HIS A 277 -10.52 -26.60 22.31
N LYS A 278 -9.96 -27.26 23.32
CA LYS A 278 -10.34 -27.10 24.72
C LYS A 278 -9.85 -25.81 25.35
N MET A 279 -8.74 -25.27 24.84
CA MET A 279 -8.12 -24.00 25.30
C MET A 279 -8.52 -22.82 24.40
N LEU A 280 -8.82 -23.08 23.14
CA LEU A 280 -9.16 -22.12 22.09
C LEU A 280 -10.66 -22.13 21.78
N MET A 281 -11.48 -21.99 22.80
CA MET A 281 -12.97 -22.05 22.68
C MET A 281 -13.56 -21.06 21.67
N ASN A 282 -12.80 -20.06 21.24
CA ASN A 282 -13.29 -18.96 20.40
C ASN A 282 -12.91 -19.10 18.92
N TYR A 283 -12.09 -20.08 18.52
CA TYR A 283 -11.69 -20.24 17.12
C TYR A 283 -12.80 -20.96 16.33
N LYS A 284 -13.35 -20.27 15.34
CA LYS A 284 -14.43 -20.78 14.51
C LYS A 284 -14.26 -20.36 13.05
N GLU A 285 -14.18 -21.33 12.15
CA GLU A 285 -14.23 -21.13 10.70
C GLU A 285 -15.62 -21.49 10.15
N SER A 286 -16.09 -20.71 9.17
CA SER A 286 -17.35 -21.01 8.46
C SER A 286 -17.34 -20.37 7.06
N ASP A 287 -18.18 -20.90 6.17
CA ASP A 287 -18.44 -20.36 4.84
C ASP A 287 -19.12 -18.97 4.84
N SER A 288 -19.68 -18.60 5.97
CA SER A 288 -20.28 -17.30 6.26
C SER A 288 -19.44 -16.43 7.20
N GLY A 289 -18.22 -16.85 7.50
CA GLY A 289 -17.28 -16.07 8.33
C GLY A 289 -16.96 -14.71 7.69
N GLN A 290 -16.83 -13.68 8.52
CA GLN A 290 -16.65 -12.31 8.06
C GLN A 290 -15.18 -11.84 8.15
N ILE A 291 -14.37 -12.50 8.96
CA ILE A 291 -12.94 -12.19 9.13
C ILE A 291 -12.16 -13.01 8.10
N ILE A 292 -11.38 -12.34 7.27
CA ILE A 292 -10.50 -13.00 6.31
C ILE A 292 -9.12 -13.18 6.92
N GLN A 293 -8.66 -14.43 7.02
CA GLN A 293 -7.34 -14.80 7.53
C GLN A 293 -6.52 -15.41 6.38
N GLU A 294 -5.47 -14.69 5.98
CA GLU A 294 -4.65 -15.04 4.80
C GLU A 294 -3.38 -15.83 5.13
N GLY A 295 -3.04 -15.96 6.43
CA GLY A 295 -1.75 -16.44 6.86
C GLY A 295 -0.69 -15.32 6.87
N ILE A 296 0.57 -15.64 7.19
CA ILE A 296 1.69 -14.67 7.21
C ILE A 296 2.12 -14.37 5.77
N ALA A 297 1.30 -13.63 5.05
CA ALA A 297 1.49 -13.29 3.64
C ALA A 297 0.94 -11.88 3.36
N GLU A 298 1.72 -10.85 3.66
CA GLU A 298 1.31 -9.45 3.53
C GLU A 298 0.89 -9.10 2.10
N ALA A 299 1.57 -9.65 1.10
CA ALA A 299 1.24 -9.39 -0.31
C ALA A 299 -0.15 -9.93 -0.69
N THR A 300 -0.51 -11.12 -0.22
CA THR A 300 -1.83 -11.72 -0.47
C THR A 300 -2.92 -10.95 0.27
N SER A 301 -2.67 -10.64 1.55
CA SER A 301 -3.58 -9.83 2.35
C SER A 301 -3.84 -8.44 1.73
N MET A 302 -2.79 -7.81 1.19
CA MET A 302 -2.92 -6.52 0.49
C MET A 302 -3.70 -6.65 -0.83
N ALA A 303 -3.56 -7.76 -1.55
CA ALA A 303 -4.36 -8.04 -2.75
C ALA A 303 -5.86 -8.22 -2.40
N THR A 304 -6.16 -8.99 -1.35
CA THR A 304 -7.53 -9.15 -0.82
C THR A 304 -8.10 -7.82 -0.35
N TRP A 305 -7.31 -7.02 0.37
CA TRP A 305 -7.71 -5.67 0.78
C TRP A 305 -8.03 -4.79 -0.44
N THR A 306 -7.19 -4.81 -1.48
CA THR A 306 -7.41 -4.03 -2.71
C THR A 306 -8.69 -4.44 -3.42
N ALA A 307 -8.95 -5.74 -3.53
CA ALA A 307 -10.19 -6.27 -4.12
C ALA A 307 -11.43 -5.78 -3.36
N SER A 308 -11.38 -5.81 -2.02
CA SER A 308 -12.44 -5.28 -1.15
C SER A 308 -12.56 -3.76 -1.29
N ALA A 309 -11.46 -3.03 -1.21
CA ALA A 309 -11.40 -1.57 -1.25
C ALA A 309 -11.86 -0.94 -2.58
N THR A 310 -11.83 -1.72 -3.67
CA THR A 310 -12.29 -1.30 -5.01
C THR A 310 -13.65 -1.90 -5.39
N SER A 311 -14.27 -2.72 -4.55
CA SER A 311 -15.52 -3.42 -4.83
C SER A 311 -16.66 -2.51 -5.23
N TYR A 312 -16.70 -1.30 -4.69
CA TYR A 312 -17.70 -0.28 -5.00
C TYR A 312 -17.72 0.11 -6.49
N SER A 313 -16.57 0.09 -7.16
CA SER A 313 -16.42 0.53 -8.55
C SER A 313 -16.65 -0.58 -9.57
N HIS A 314 -16.31 -1.84 -9.25
CA HIS A 314 -16.40 -2.94 -10.20
C HIS A 314 -17.58 -3.89 -9.95
N SER A 315 -18.08 -3.98 -8.73
CA SER A 315 -19.23 -4.85 -8.38
C SER A 315 -20.46 -4.10 -7.89
N SER A 316 -20.36 -2.76 -7.75
CA SER A 316 -21.42 -1.93 -7.14
C SER A 316 -21.83 -2.39 -5.74
N SER A 317 -20.97 -3.17 -5.08
CA SER A 317 -21.18 -3.68 -3.73
C SER A 317 -20.06 -3.17 -2.82
N PRO A 318 -20.22 -1.97 -2.24
CA PRO A 318 -19.19 -1.36 -1.43
C PRO A 318 -18.92 -2.17 -0.17
N THR A 319 -17.65 -2.39 0.11
CA THR A 319 -17.18 -2.95 1.38
C THR A 319 -16.21 -1.99 2.05
N LEU A 320 -16.05 -2.13 3.36
CA LEU A 320 -15.18 -1.32 4.19
C LEU A 320 -14.09 -2.22 4.80
N PRO A 321 -12.96 -2.39 4.10
CA PRO A 321 -11.91 -3.25 4.59
C PRO A 321 -11.04 -2.58 5.65
N PHE A 322 -10.69 -3.37 6.68
CA PHE A 322 -9.67 -3.07 7.69
C PHE A 322 -8.60 -4.14 7.61
N TYR A 323 -7.45 -3.82 7.04
CA TYR A 323 -6.31 -4.74 7.02
C TYR A 323 -5.36 -4.42 8.16
N ILE A 324 -5.19 -5.37 9.07
CA ILE A 324 -4.33 -5.25 10.25
C ILE A 324 -3.06 -6.03 9.99
N PHE A 325 -1.90 -5.38 10.19
CA PHE A 325 -0.59 -5.98 9.98
C PHE A 325 0.42 -5.41 10.98
N TYR A 326 1.54 -6.09 11.16
CA TYR A 326 2.67 -5.47 11.84
C TYR A 326 3.16 -4.26 11.06
N SER A 327 3.20 -3.08 11.68
CA SER A 327 3.51 -1.82 11.00
C SER A 327 4.86 -1.85 10.29
N MET A 328 5.86 -2.52 10.89
CA MET A 328 7.19 -2.70 10.32
C MET A 328 7.16 -3.45 8.98
N PHE A 329 6.31 -4.47 8.85
CA PHE A 329 6.28 -5.32 7.65
C PHE A 329 5.30 -4.83 6.58
N GLY A 330 4.23 -4.18 6.98
CA GLY A 330 3.15 -3.75 6.09
C GLY A 330 3.68 -2.92 4.92
N PHE A 331 4.05 -1.68 5.17
CA PHE A 331 4.53 -0.80 4.09
C PHE A 331 5.84 -1.27 3.46
N GLN A 332 6.79 -1.82 4.20
CA GLN A 332 8.05 -2.29 3.63
C GLN A 332 7.86 -3.41 2.59
N ARG A 333 6.91 -4.33 2.84
CA ARG A 333 6.67 -5.47 1.96
C ARG A 333 5.63 -5.19 0.88
N THR A 334 4.73 -4.23 1.08
CA THR A 334 3.57 -4.00 0.21
C THR A 334 3.47 -2.59 -0.35
N ALA A 335 4.50 -1.76 -0.23
CA ALA A 335 4.46 -0.36 -0.67
C ALA A 335 4.05 -0.19 -2.14
N ASP A 336 4.55 -1.06 -3.02
CA ASP A 336 4.17 -1.08 -4.44
C ASP A 336 2.69 -1.41 -4.64
N GLN A 337 2.18 -2.39 -3.88
CA GLN A 337 0.75 -2.74 -3.92
C GLN A 337 -0.13 -1.64 -3.33
N VAL A 338 0.31 -0.95 -2.26
CA VAL A 338 -0.40 0.21 -1.71
C VAL A 338 -0.46 1.35 -2.73
N TRP A 339 0.64 1.58 -3.45
CA TRP A 339 0.68 2.55 -4.53
C TRP A 339 -0.32 2.20 -5.65
N ALA A 340 -0.30 0.94 -6.13
CA ALA A 340 -1.23 0.45 -7.15
C ALA A 340 -2.69 0.52 -6.69
N ALA A 341 -2.96 0.18 -5.42
CA ALA A 341 -4.29 0.29 -4.82
C ALA A 341 -4.78 1.75 -4.78
N ALA A 342 -3.91 2.68 -4.41
CA ALA A 342 -4.20 4.11 -4.39
C ALA A 342 -4.53 4.62 -5.79
N ASP A 343 -3.74 4.25 -6.81
CA ASP A 343 -3.99 4.59 -8.21
C ASP A 343 -5.29 3.97 -8.73
N SER A 344 -5.66 2.80 -8.22
CA SER A 344 -6.95 2.13 -8.48
C SER A 344 -8.13 2.72 -7.71
N ARG A 345 -7.96 3.84 -7.01
CA ARG A 345 -8.99 4.54 -6.23
C ARG A 345 -9.56 3.72 -5.08
N SER A 346 -8.73 2.95 -4.40
CA SER A 346 -9.14 2.17 -3.24
C SER A 346 -9.65 3.03 -2.08
N ARG A 347 -10.63 2.50 -1.32
CA ARG A 347 -11.23 3.10 -0.13
C ARG A 347 -11.17 2.12 1.02
N GLY A 348 -10.50 2.46 2.12
CA GLY A 348 -10.41 1.56 3.26
C GLY A 348 -9.32 1.95 4.25
N PHE A 349 -9.16 1.09 5.25
CA PHE A 349 -8.24 1.29 6.36
C PHE A 349 -7.10 0.28 6.33
N LEU A 350 -5.89 0.77 6.52
CA LEU A 350 -4.68 0.00 6.81
C LEU A 350 -4.32 0.26 8.27
N MET A 351 -4.16 -0.78 9.07
CA MET A 351 -3.93 -0.68 10.51
C MET A 351 -2.54 -1.21 10.83
N GLY A 352 -1.59 -0.32 11.04
CA GLY A 352 -0.22 -0.66 11.45
C GLY A 352 -0.21 -1.02 12.95
N ALA A 353 -0.37 -2.29 13.27
CA ALA A 353 -0.40 -2.76 14.66
C ALA A 353 1.01 -3.06 15.18
N THR A 354 1.13 -3.21 16.51
CA THR A 354 2.41 -3.34 17.20
C THR A 354 3.41 -2.25 16.80
N ALA A 355 2.89 -1.02 16.65
CA ALA A 355 3.64 0.10 16.14
C ALA A 355 4.68 0.65 17.13
N GLY A 356 5.62 1.43 16.61
CA GLY A 356 6.60 2.19 17.37
C GLY A 356 7.94 1.50 17.55
N ARG A 357 9.01 2.28 17.46
CA ARG A 357 10.39 1.79 17.63
C ARG A 357 10.72 1.43 19.06
N THR A 358 10.18 2.17 20.02
CA THR A 358 10.42 1.96 21.44
C THR A 358 9.21 1.38 22.18
N THR A 359 8.03 1.52 21.59
CA THR A 359 6.79 1.07 22.22
C THR A 359 6.60 -0.43 22.14
N LEU A 360 7.02 -1.05 21.04
CA LEU A 360 7.02 -2.50 20.91
C LEU A 360 8.23 -3.10 21.64
N ASN A 361 7.95 -3.88 22.68
CA ASN A 361 8.94 -4.69 23.39
C ASN A 361 8.44 -6.13 23.57
N GLY A 362 9.33 -7.06 23.94
CA GLY A 362 8.98 -8.47 24.14
C GLY A 362 8.88 -9.30 22.85
N GLU A 363 9.00 -8.65 21.69
CA GLU A 363 9.15 -9.30 20.38
C GLU A 363 10.55 -9.00 19.80
N GLY A 364 10.90 -9.59 18.66
CA GLY A 364 12.20 -9.33 18.04
C GLY A 364 12.35 -7.88 17.57
N LEU A 365 13.56 -7.34 17.66
CA LEU A 365 13.89 -5.97 17.23
C LEU A 365 13.49 -5.66 15.77
N GLN A 366 13.40 -6.68 14.92
CA GLN A 366 12.97 -6.56 13.53
C GLN A 366 11.49 -6.16 13.36
N HIS A 367 10.68 -6.21 14.43
CA HIS A 367 9.29 -5.76 14.41
C HIS A 367 9.15 -4.26 14.76
N GLN A 368 10.21 -3.62 15.24
CA GLN A 368 10.15 -2.23 15.73
C GLN A 368 10.16 -1.23 14.59
N ASP A 369 8.98 -0.71 14.25
CA ASP A 369 8.80 0.29 13.20
C ASP A 369 9.09 1.71 13.69
N GLY A 370 9.85 2.47 12.92
CA GLY A 370 10.09 3.89 13.16
C GLY A 370 9.97 4.75 11.90
N HIS A 371 9.49 4.21 10.78
CA HIS A 371 9.57 4.90 9.48
C HIS A 371 8.38 4.69 8.53
N SER A 372 7.44 3.82 8.85
CA SER A 372 6.30 3.53 7.95
C SER A 372 5.42 4.75 7.68
N LEU A 373 5.30 5.69 8.63
CA LEU A 373 4.58 6.97 8.43
C LEU A 373 5.22 7.81 7.33
N LEU A 374 6.56 7.79 7.21
CA LEU A 374 7.28 8.48 6.13
C LEU A 374 6.98 7.81 4.78
N PHE A 375 6.98 6.48 4.71
CA PHE A 375 6.60 5.76 3.50
C PHE A 375 5.16 6.06 3.08
N ALA A 376 4.23 6.06 4.03
CA ALA A 376 2.84 6.39 3.76
C ALA A 376 2.66 7.81 3.19
N SER A 377 3.50 8.77 3.61
CA SER A 377 3.46 10.15 3.11
C SER A 377 3.79 10.28 1.62
N THR A 378 4.43 9.27 1.02
CA THR A 378 4.75 9.24 -0.41
C THR A 378 3.55 8.88 -1.30
N VAL A 379 2.52 8.24 -0.73
CA VAL A 379 1.33 7.81 -1.47
C VAL A 379 0.29 8.94 -1.48
N PRO A 380 -0.10 9.47 -2.66
CA PRO A 380 -0.88 10.72 -2.75
C PRO A 380 -2.22 10.69 -2.03
N SER A 381 -2.95 9.57 -2.08
CA SER A 381 -4.27 9.42 -1.44
C SER A 381 -4.21 8.75 -0.07
N CYS A 382 -3.02 8.41 0.46
CA CYS A 382 -2.87 7.82 1.79
C CYS A 382 -2.77 8.91 2.86
N ARG A 383 -3.64 8.80 3.87
CA ARG A 383 -3.67 9.65 5.05
C ARG A 383 -3.14 8.86 6.24
N ALA A 384 -2.00 9.26 6.76
CA ALA A 384 -1.30 8.55 7.83
C ALA A 384 -1.51 9.21 9.18
N TRP A 385 -1.83 8.41 10.21
CA TRP A 385 -2.26 8.87 11.52
C TRP A 385 -1.50 8.17 12.65
N ASP A 386 -1.17 8.92 13.67
CA ASP A 386 -0.47 8.47 14.87
C ASP A 386 -1.24 8.85 16.16
N PRO A 387 -2.43 8.24 16.38
CA PRO A 387 -3.28 8.58 17.51
C PRO A 387 -2.70 8.08 18.84
N ALA A 388 -2.76 8.92 19.87
CA ALA A 388 -2.38 8.60 21.24
C ALA A 388 -3.54 8.00 22.05
N TYR A 389 -4.76 8.48 21.84
CA TYR A 389 -5.91 8.22 22.69
C TYR A 389 -7.10 7.58 21.98
N ALA A 390 -7.97 6.95 22.77
CA ALA A 390 -9.17 6.26 22.29
C ALA A 390 -10.08 7.17 21.46
N TYR A 391 -10.35 8.37 21.94
CA TYR A 391 -11.20 9.33 21.24
C TYR A 391 -10.58 9.85 19.95
N GLU A 392 -9.24 9.98 19.88
CA GLU A 392 -8.55 10.34 18.64
C GLU A 392 -8.75 9.25 17.57
N LEU A 393 -8.48 7.98 17.94
CA LEU A 393 -8.65 6.84 17.06
C LEU A 393 -10.10 6.72 16.55
N ALA A 394 -11.08 6.85 17.46
CA ALA A 394 -12.50 6.79 17.12
C ALA A 394 -12.93 7.95 16.20
N THR A 395 -12.45 9.17 16.46
CA THR A 395 -12.73 10.36 15.63
C THR A 395 -12.13 10.21 14.24
N ILE A 396 -10.89 9.71 14.11
CA ILE A 396 -10.22 9.50 12.82
C ILE A 396 -10.94 8.42 12.00
N ILE A 397 -11.33 7.29 12.62
CA ILE A 397 -12.04 6.22 11.89
C ILE A 397 -13.42 6.71 11.44
N ARG A 398 -14.17 7.41 12.30
CA ARG A 398 -15.44 8.02 11.91
C ARG A 398 -15.27 8.98 10.73
N HIS A 399 -14.30 9.89 10.83
CA HIS A 399 -13.98 10.83 9.75
C HIS A 399 -13.61 10.12 8.45
N GLY A 400 -12.80 9.05 8.52
CA GLY A 400 -12.42 8.26 7.35
C GLY A 400 -13.62 7.61 6.67
N ILE A 401 -14.58 7.06 7.44
CA ILE A 401 -15.83 6.53 6.90
C ILE A 401 -16.64 7.64 6.22
N GLU A 402 -16.79 8.80 6.86
CA GLU A 402 -17.49 9.96 6.32
C GLU A 402 -16.79 10.47 5.03
N GLU A 403 -15.46 10.55 5.03
CA GLU A 403 -14.67 11.03 3.88
C GLU A 403 -14.84 10.11 2.66
N MET A 404 -14.79 8.80 2.86
CA MET A 404 -14.91 7.82 1.78
C MET A 404 -16.35 7.69 1.25
N TRP A 405 -17.33 7.67 2.13
CA TRP A 405 -18.70 7.26 1.75
C TRP A 405 -19.72 8.39 1.74
N VAL A 406 -19.54 9.44 2.54
CA VAL A 406 -20.40 10.65 2.48
C VAL A 406 -19.82 11.67 1.50
N MET A 407 -18.52 11.97 1.64
CA MET A 407 -17.84 12.94 0.78
C MET A 407 -17.37 12.34 -0.55
N ASN A 408 -17.52 11.02 -0.72
CA ASN A 408 -17.17 10.25 -1.92
C ASN A 408 -15.70 10.43 -2.38
N LYS A 409 -14.77 10.45 -1.43
CA LYS A 409 -13.34 10.58 -1.71
C LYS A 409 -12.65 9.22 -1.79
N ASP A 410 -11.76 9.08 -2.77
CA ASP A 410 -10.93 7.89 -2.96
C ASP A 410 -9.65 8.05 -2.14
N VAL A 411 -9.71 7.63 -0.87
CA VAL A 411 -8.62 7.77 0.11
C VAL A 411 -8.41 6.48 0.89
N ILE A 412 -7.15 6.29 1.31
CA ILE A 412 -6.71 5.21 2.20
C ILE A 412 -6.33 5.85 3.52
N HIS A 413 -6.84 5.34 4.63
CA HIS A 413 -6.43 5.76 5.96
C HIS A 413 -5.47 4.73 6.56
N TYR A 414 -4.25 5.14 6.91
CA TYR A 414 -3.25 4.34 7.58
C TYR A 414 -3.08 4.80 9.02
N LEU A 415 -3.43 3.95 9.98
CA LEU A 415 -3.45 4.28 11.41
C LEU A 415 -2.49 3.41 12.20
N MET A 416 -1.72 4.03 13.11
CA MET A 416 -0.86 3.32 14.04
C MET A 416 -1.65 2.82 15.24
N LEU A 417 -1.39 1.56 15.64
CA LEU A 417 -1.96 0.92 16.81
C LEU A 417 -0.85 0.40 17.72
N TYR A 418 -0.94 0.69 18.99
CA TYR A 418 0.09 0.40 19.98
C TYR A 418 -0.39 -0.59 21.02
N ASN A 419 0.53 -1.44 21.52
CA ASN A 419 0.25 -2.43 22.57
C ASN A 419 0.56 -1.91 23.98
N GLU A 420 1.05 -0.69 24.11
CA GLU A 420 1.28 -0.09 25.41
C GLU A 420 -0.04 0.32 26.06
N ASN A 421 -0.28 -0.21 27.26
CA ASN A 421 -1.45 0.16 28.03
C ASN A 421 -1.23 1.49 28.74
N GLN A 422 -2.16 2.41 28.57
CA GLN A 422 -2.15 3.72 29.22
C GLN A 422 -3.54 4.12 29.69
N GLN A 423 -3.60 5.09 30.59
CA GLN A 423 -4.86 5.73 30.99
C GLN A 423 -5.43 6.46 29.77
N GLN A 424 -6.68 6.18 29.43
CA GLN A 424 -7.37 6.87 28.36
C GLN A 424 -8.14 8.06 28.98
N PRO A 425 -7.77 9.31 28.68
CA PRO A 425 -8.49 10.46 29.20
C PRO A 425 -9.83 10.67 28.50
N ALA A 426 -10.72 11.42 29.13
CA ALA A 426 -11.90 11.92 28.46
C ALA A 426 -11.52 12.92 27.36
N LYS A 427 -12.32 12.92 26.30
CA LYS A 427 -12.13 13.81 25.15
C LYS A 427 -12.31 15.26 25.53
N PRO A 428 -11.36 16.15 25.20
CA PRO A 428 -11.55 17.58 25.37
C PRO A 428 -12.65 18.13 24.46
N ASP A 429 -13.39 19.11 24.92
CA ASP A 429 -14.40 19.77 24.12
C ASP A 429 -13.80 20.48 22.90
N GLY A 430 -14.43 20.33 21.74
CA GLY A 430 -14.07 21.07 20.53
C GLY A 430 -12.81 20.59 19.81
N CYS A 431 -12.18 19.47 20.20
CA CYS A 431 -10.93 19.00 19.60
C CYS A 431 -11.13 18.19 18.29
N ASP A 432 -12.36 17.82 17.90
CA ASP A 432 -12.63 16.98 16.73
C ASP A 432 -11.99 17.51 15.44
N GLU A 433 -12.15 18.80 15.17
CA GLU A 433 -11.59 19.44 13.99
C GLU A 433 -10.06 19.37 13.99
N GLY A 434 -9.43 19.65 15.13
CA GLY A 434 -7.98 19.56 15.27
C GLY A 434 -7.46 18.15 15.11
N ILE A 435 -8.16 17.14 15.65
CA ILE A 435 -7.79 15.72 15.48
C ILE A 435 -7.71 15.37 14.00
N VAL A 436 -8.70 15.74 13.20
CA VAL A 436 -8.74 15.39 11.76
C VAL A 436 -7.91 16.32 10.88
N LYS A 437 -7.50 17.48 11.39
CA LYS A 437 -6.53 18.37 10.72
C LYS A 437 -5.08 18.03 11.04
N GLY A 438 -4.84 17.13 12.00
CA GLY A 438 -3.52 16.60 12.31
C GLY A 438 -2.91 17.08 13.62
N ALA A 439 -3.47 18.09 14.31
CA ALA A 439 -3.02 18.50 15.64
C ALA A 439 -4.10 19.26 16.39
N TYR A 440 -4.07 19.17 17.72
CA TYR A 440 -4.88 20.01 18.61
C TYR A 440 -4.14 20.27 19.91
N LYS A 441 -4.44 21.42 20.56
CA LYS A 441 -3.86 21.78 21.86
C LYS A 441 -4.52 20.95 22.96
N LEU A 442 -3.72 20.12 23.63
CA LEU A 442 -4.18 19.24 24.71
C LEU A 442 -4.09 19.92 26.09
N GLN A 443 -3.05 20.71 26.30
CA GLN A 443 -2.80 21.37 27.58
C GLN A 443 -2.29 22.79 27.32
N GLU A 444 -2.84 23.73 28.05
CA GLU A 444 -2.43 25.14 28.01
C GLU A 444 -1.82 25.55 29.35
N SER A 445 -0.78 26.36 29.29
CA SER A 445 -0.19 26.97 30.48
C SER A 445 -0.06 28.48 30.28
N LYS A 446 -0.19 29.25 31.38
CA LYS A 446 0.07 30.68 31.32
C LYS A 446 1.57 30.91 31.11
N LYS A 447 1.92 31.82 30.20
CA LYS A 447 3.33 32.18 29.97
C LYS A 447 4.01 32.62 31.26
N SER A 448 5.18 32.03 31.50
CA SER A 448 6.03 32.35 32.65
C SER A 448 7.13 33.34 32.25
N ASP A 449 7.55 34.19 33.19
CA ASP A 449 8.70 35.08 33.03
C ASP A 449 10.03 34.31 32.94
N PHE A 450 10.06 33.04 33.35
CA PHE A 450 11.24 32.16 33.33
C PHE A 450 11.41 31.42 32.00
N GLY A 451 10.43 31.51 31.10
CA GLY A 451 10.45 30.91 29.80
C GLY A 451 9.13 30.21 29.44
N HIS A 452 8.93 30.03 28.15
CA HIS A 452 7.76 29.33 27.60
C HIS A 452 8.16 28.50 26.37
N VAL A 453 7.70 27.26 26.30
CA VAL A 453 7.95 26.35 25.18
C VAL A 453 6.68 25.65 24.75
N ARG A 454 6.66 25.20 23.51
CA ARG A 454 5.63 24.31 22.96
C ARG A 454 6.19 22.91 22.83
N ILE A 455 5.44 21.89 23.28
CA ILE A 455 5.83 20.50 23.18
C ILE A 455 4.80 19.76 22.32
N LEU A 456 5.25 19.16 21.22
CA LEU A 456 4.43 18.36 20.32
C LEU A 456 4.73 16.88 20.59
N GLY A 457 3.69 16.09 20.89
CA GLY A 457 3.81 14.64 21.07
C GLY A 457 2.81 13.90 20.19
N SER A 458 3.15 12.67 19.81
CA SER A 458 2.26 11.76 19.07
C SER A 458 2.29 10.35 19.63
N GLY A 459 1.25 9.56 19.38
CA GLY A 459 1.15 8.20 19.87
C GLY A 459 1.45 8.08 21.38
N PRO A 460 2.04 6.97 21.85
CA PRO A 460 2.36 6.78 23.26
C PRO A 460 3.37 7.79 23.84
N ILE A 461 4.16 8.44 22.98
CA ILE A 461 5.18 9.39 23.41
C ILE A 461 4.55 10.71 23.90
N LEU A 462 3.29 10.97 23.58
CA LEU A 462 2.55 12.12 24.10
C LEU A 462 2.51 12.16 25.64
N GLN A 463 2.49 11.01 26.32
CA GLN A 463 2.57 10.98 27.79
C GLN A 463 3.89 11.55 28.32
N TYR A 464 5.03 11.28 27.65
CA TYR A 464 6.34 11.80 28.02
C TYR A 464 6.45 13.30 27.76
N ALA A 465 5.77 13.79 26.70
CA ALA A 465 5.63 15.23 26.45
C ALA A 465 4.87 15.93 27.60
N ARG A 466 3.80 15.32 28.11
CA ARG A 466 3.04 15.83 29.27
C ARG A 466 3.83 15.79 30.56
N GLU A 467 4.55 14.70 30.81
CA GLU A 467 5.44 14.57 31.97
C GLU A 467 6.55 15.61 31.93
N ALA A 468 7.16 15.84 30.74
CA ALA A 468 8.18 16.87 30.55
C ALA A 468 7.64 18.28 30.82
N ALA A 469 6.41 18.58 30.38
CA ALA A 469 5.74 19.84 30.68
C ALA A 469 5.57 20.05 32.17
N SER A 470 5.09 19.03 32.90
CA SER A 470 4.94 19.07 34.36
C SER A 470 6.29 19.24 35.07
N PHE A 471 7.33 18.58 34.61
CA PHE A 471 8.68 18.67 35.14
C PHE A 471 9.30 20.05 34.91
N LEU A 472 9.12 20.64 33.73
CA LEU A 472 9.58 22.03 33.44
C LEU A 472 8.91 23.04 34.32
N GLU A 473 7.62 22.88 34.58
CA GLU A 473 6.87 23.79 35.47
C GLU A 473 7.30 23.65 36.94
N SER A 474 7.41 22.42 37.46
CA SER A 474 7.73 22.19 38.87
C SER A 474 9.17 22.51 39.26
N GLU A 475 10.14 22.18 38.38
CA GLU A 475 11.57 22.27 38.71
C GLU A 475 12.24 23.56 38.19
N PHE A 476 11.66 24.19 37.16
CA PHE A 476 12.27 25.34 36.48
C PHE A 476 11.33 26.54 36.37
N GLU A 477 10.08 26.44 36.81
CA GLU A 477 9.06 27.49 36.65
C GLU A 477 8.85 27.89 35.17
N ILE A 478 9.25 27.00 34.23
CA ILE A 478 9.08 27.19 32.80
C ILE A 478 7.71 26.67 32.40
N SER A 479 6.91 27.54 31.80
CA SER A 479 5.59 27.16 31.30
C SER A 479 5.68 26.44 29.98
N SER A 480 4.71 25.59 29.70
CA SER A 480 4.65 24.87 28.42
C SER A 480 3.22 24.62 27.97
N GLU A 481 2.99 24.71 26.66
CA GLU A 481 1.79 24.17 26.04
C GLU A 481 2.09 22.81 25.39
N VAL A 482 1.16 21.85 25.58
CA VAL A 482 1.30 20.51 25.02
C VAL A 482 0.25 20.30 23.93
N TRP A 483 0.73 19.83 22.77
CA TRP A 483 -0.12 19.49 21.63
C TRP A 483 -0.06 18.01 21.33
N SER A 484 -1.22 17.41 21.04
CA SER A 484 -1.29 16.10 20.40
C SER A 484 -1.25 16.27 18.90
N VAL A 485 -0.25 15.66 18.26
CA VAL A 485 -0.12 15.65 16.80
C VAL A 485 -0.56 14.29 16.28
N THR A 486 -1.76 14.24 15.77
CA THR A 486 -2.36 13.01 15.22
C THR A 486 -1.89 12.69 13.81
N SER A 487 -1.40 13.71 13.05
CA SER A 487 -0.86 13.50 11.70
C SER A 487 0.03 14.64 11.22
N TYR A 488 1.32 14.43 11.20
CA TYR A 488 2.28 15.33 10.53
C TYR A 488 2.04 15.36 9.01
N GLY A 489 1.57 14.25 8.43
CA GLY A 489 1.26 14.15 7.00
C GLY A 489 0.11 15.07 6.57
N GLU A 490 -0.97 15.13 7.33
CA GLU A 490 -2.12 15.99 7.03
C GLU A 490 -1.80 17.48 7.25
N LEU A 491 -1.07 17.81 8.31
CA LEU A 491 -0.57 19.18 8.52
C LEU A 491 0.29 19.65 7.35
N ARG A 492 1.21 18.80 6.86
CA ARG A 492 2.04 19.09 5.69
C ARG A 492 1.20 19.25 4.42
N ARG A 493 0.23 18.35 4.20
CA ARG A 493 -0.63 18.37 3.01
C ARG A 493 -1.43 19.67 2.91
N GLU A 494 -2.04 20.06 4.01
CA GLU A 494 -2.82 21.28 4.11
C GLU A 494 -1.92 22.51 3.94
N GLY A 495 -0.75 22.55 4.60
CA GLY A 495 0.23 23.63 4.45
C GLY A 495 0.70 23.82 3.00
N MET A 496 1.00 22.73 2.30
CA MET A 496 1.39 22.78 0.88
C MET A 496 0.24 23.28 -0.03
N GLU A 497 -0.99 22.88 0.23
CA GLU A 497 -2.14 23.36 -0.56
C GLU A 497 -2.42 24.84 -0.27
N SER A 498 -2.34 25.28 0.98
CA SER A 498 -2.47 26.70 1.33
C SER A 498 -1.41 27.54 0.63
N GLU A 499 -0.15 27.12 0.60
CA GLU A 499 0.91 27.81 -0.15
C GLU A 499 0.65 27.84 -1.65
N ARG A 500 0.14 26.75 -2.21
CA ARG A 500 -0.24 26.71 -3.63
C ARG A 500 -1.34 27.72 -3.92
N GLN A 501 -2.39 27.78 -3.11
CA GLN A 501 -3.48 28.73 -3.24
C GLN A 501 -3.00 30.18 -3.11
N ASN A 502 -2.11 30.44 -2.15
CA ASN A 502 -1.53 31.76 -1.95
C ASN A 502 -0.65 32.21 -3.14
N ARG A 503 0.08 31.29 -3.78
CA ARG A 503 0.82 31.60 -5.03
C ARG A 503 -0.11 31.94 -6.19
N LEU A 504 -1.27 31.29 -6.27
CA LEU A 504 -2.25 31.54 -7.32
C LEU A 504 -3.10 32.79 -7.06
N ASN A 505 -3.29 33.17 -5.79
CA ASN A 505 -4.11 34.28 -5.34
C ASN A 505 -3.35 35.19 -4.37
N PRO A 506 -2.28 35.89 -4.79
CA PRO A 506 -1.41 36.64 -3.89
C PRO A 506 -2.11 37.82 -3.18
N GLN A 507 -3.28 38.24 -3.67
CA GLN A 507 -4.10 39.30 -3.09
C GLN A 507 -5.07 38.80 -1.99
N SER A 508 -5.26 37.49 -1.85
CA SER A 508 -6.15 36.86 -0.87
C SER A 508 -5.45 35.72 -0.17
N GLN A 509 -4.37 36.04 0.54
CA GLN A 509 -3.62 35.03 1.29
C GLN A 509 -4.40 34.51 2.49
N LYS A 510 -4.34 33.20 2.67
CA LYS A 510 -4.88 32.48 3.83
C LYS A 510 -3.75 31.84 4.59
N SER A 511 -3.80 31.94 5.91
CA SER A 511 -2.89 31.17 6.75
C SER A 511 -3.20 29.68 6.64
N ALA A 512 -2.16 28.86 6.68
CA ALA A 512 -2.30 27.42 6.79
C ALA A 512 -2.64 27.02 8.24
N TYR A 513 -3.43 25.98 8.44
CA TYR A 513 -3.78 25.49 9.79
C TYR A 513 -2.52 25.19 10.61
N VAL A 514 -1.52 24.57 10.02
CA VAL A 514 -0.23 24.31 10.68
C VAL A 514 0.46 25.61 11.13
N SER A 515 0.37 26.69 10.34
CA SER A 515 0.90 28.00 10.72
C SER A 515 0.03 28.70 11.77
N ASP A 516 -1.28 28.50 11.74
CA ASP A 516 -2.17 29.02 12.80
C ASP A 516 -1.86 28.37 14.15
N CYS A 517 -1.47 27.09 14.14
CA CYS A 517 -1.08 26.36 15.35
C CYS A 517 0.33 26.69 15.83
N PHE A 518 1.30 26.80 14.90
CA PHE A 518 2.73 26.75 15.23
C PHE A 518 3.57 27.88 14.60
N GLY A 519 2.95 28.82 13.92
CA GLY A 519 3.67 29.87 13.15
C GLY A 519 4.16 31.05 13.97
N ASP A 520 3.89 31.13 15.27
CA ASP A 520 4.45 32.14 16.16
C ASP A 520 5.89 31.82 16.58
N ASP A 521 6.56 32.75 17.27
CA ASP A 521 7.97 32.62 17.66
C ASP A 521 8.18 31.70 18.87
N THR A 522 7.17 30.93 19.33
CA THR A 522 7.31 30.06 20.48
C THR A 522 8.24 28.89 20.17
N PRO A 523 9.35 28.72 20.95
CA PRO A 523 10.24 27.57 20.78
C PRO A 523 9.47 26.26 20.88
N THR A 524 9.65 25.39 19.89
CA THR A 524 8.86 24.16 19.74
C THR A 524 9.76 22.93 19.77
N ILE A 525 9.42 21.98 20.65
CA ILE A 525 10.06 20.68 20.75
C ILE A 525 9.05 19.62 20.27
N ALA A 526 9.39 18.87 19.22
CA ALA A 526 8.59 17.74 18.77
C ALA A 526 9.25 16.43 19.18
N VAL A 527 8.46 15.48 19.69
CA VAL A 527 8.95 14.16 20.07
C VAL A 527 8.02 13.08 19.52
N SER A 528 8.63 12.04 18.92
CA SER A 528 7.90 10.94 18.27
C SER A 528 8.62 9.60 18.45
N ASP A 529 7.86 8.50 18.41
CA ASP A 529 8.42 7.13 18.36
C ASP A 529 8.88 6.74 16.93
N TYR A 530 8.87 7.70 16.01
CA TYR A 530 9.33 7.60 14.63
C TYR A 530 10.59 8.42 14.40
N ILE A 531 11.25 8.21 13.25
CA ILE A 531 12.45 8.97 12.87
C ILE A 531 12.15 10.47 12.80
N VAL A 532 13.17 11.30 13.04
CA VAL A 532 13.05 12.77 13.07
C VAL A 532 12.43 13.36 11.80
N ALA A 533 12.63 12.71 10.65
CA ALA A 533 12.04 13.13 9.39
C ALA A 533 10.50 13.19 9.38
N VAL A 534 9.83 12.48 10.30
CA VAL A 534 8.36 12.51 10.41
C VAL A 534 7.88 13.84 10.99
N PRO A 535 8.30 14.29 12.18
CA PRO A 535 7.94 15.63 12.66
C PRO A 535 8.53 16.76 11.81
N GLU A 536 9.72 16.59 11.21
CA GLU A 536 10.33 17.59 10.33
C GLU A 536 9.50 17.92 9.08
N MET A 537 8.53 17.10 8.72
CA MET A 537 7.59 17.39 7.61
C MET A 537 6.92 18.77 7.73
N ILE A 538 6.76 19.30 8.94
CA ILE A 538 6.10 20.59 9.18
C ILE A 538 7.06 21.74 9.49
N GLN A 539 8.37 21.51 9.53
CA GLN A 539 9.39 22.48 9.95
C GLN A 539 9.27 23.86 9.28
N ARG A 540 8.93 23.89 7.99
CA ARG A 540 8.83 25.14 7.22
C ARG A 540 7.68 26.07 7.64
N TRP A 541 6.72 25.58 8.43
CA TRP A 541 5.57 26.34 8.91
C TRP A 541 5.62 26.63 10.41
N VAL A 542 6.64 26.16 11.11
CA VAL A 542 6.88 26.45 12.52
C VAL A 542 7.72 27.73 12.62
N GLY A 543 7.23 28.74 13.36
CA GLY A 543 7.83 30.06 13.39
C GLY A 543 9.06 30.17 14.28
N GLY A 544 9.01 29.62 15.50
CA GLY A 544 10.10 29.61 16.45
C GLY A 544 11.18 28.55 16.14
N ARG A 545 12.16 28.45 17.03
CA ARG A 545 13.16 27.37 16.94
C ARG A 545 12.48 26.02 17.08
N PHE A 546 12.69 25.14 16.11
CA PHE A 546 12.11 23.81 16.07
C PHE A 546 13.17 22.75 16.34
N THR A 547 13.00 22.00 17.43
CA THR A 547 13.88 20.90 17.84
C THR A 547 13.09 19.59 17.80
N VAL A 548 13.63 18.58 17.13
CA VAL A 548 12.95 17.28 16.95
C VAL A 548 13.75 16.19 17.64
N LEU A 549 13.04 15.35 18.40
CA LEU A 549 13.53 14.12 19.01
C LEU A 549 12.81 12.93 18.37
N GLY A 550 13.57 11.92 17.91
CA GLY A 550 13.03 10.76 17.21
C GLY A 550 13.93 9.55 17.31
N THR A 551 13.47 8.45 16.70
CA THR A 551 14.05 7.12 16.87
C THR A 551 14.88 6.67 15.66
N ASP A 552 15.76 7.53 15.17
CA ASP A 552 16.66 7.20 14.07
C ASP A 552 17.62 6.07 14.45
N GLY A 553 17.74 5.07 13.58
CA GLY A 553 18.56 3.88 13.78
C GLY A 553 17.75 2.59 13.68
N PHE A 554 18.39 1.47 14.02
CA PHE A 554 17.74 0.15 14.03
C PHE A 554 16.98 -0.08 15.35
N GLY A 555 16.04 -1.05 15.33
CA GLY A 555 15.39 -1.53 16.54
C GLY A 555 16.38 -2.20 17.50
N ARG A 556 16.07 -2.22 18.79
CA ARG A 556 16.85 -2.86 19.85
C ARG A 556 15.96 -3.62 20.81
N SER A 557 16.49 -4.70 21.39
CA SER A 557 15.77 -5.49 22.38
C SER A 557 16.10 -4.98 23.78
N ASP A 558 15.16 -4.26 24.40
CA ASP A 558 15.24 -3.77 25.78
C ASP A 558 13.85 -3.47 26.33
N THR A 559 13.78 -2.94 27.56
CA THR A 559 12.56 -2.37 28.13
C THR A 559 12.19 -1.06 27.40
N ARG A 560 10.93 -0.67 27.47
CA ARG A 560 10.47 0.62 26.88
C ARG A 560 11.25 1.81 27.44
N GLU A 561 11.50 1.81 28.74
CA GLU A 561 12.24 2.87 29.43
C GLU A 561 13.67 3.00 28.91
N GLU A 562 14.39 1.88 28.79
CA GLU A 562 15.76 1.85 28.27
C GLU A 562 15.81 2.21 26.78
N LEU A 563 14.86 1.74 25.98
CA LEU A 563 14.77 2.11 24.57
C LEU A 563 14.51 3.62 24.39
N ARG A 564 13.60 4.21 25.15
CA ARG A 564 13.30 5.64 25.12
C ARG A 564 14.50 6.48 25.58
N ARG A 565 15.22 6.01 26.59
CA ARG A 565 16.48 6.62 27.02
C ARG A 565 17.56 6.53 25.94
N PHE A 566 17.72 5.35 25.32
CA PHE A 566 18.69 5.14 24.23
C PHE A 566 18.42 6.05 23.03
N PHE A 567 17.16 6.17 22.63
CA PHE A 567 16.77 7.04 21.53
C PHE A 567 16.63 8.51 21.91
N GLU A 568 16.75 8.86 23.19
CA GLU A 568 16.66 10.23 23.74
C GLU A 568 15.28 10.86 23.49
N ILE A 569 14.21 10.07 23.70
CA ILE A 569 12.80 10.49 23.57
C ILE A 569 12.04 10.35 24.91
N ASP A 570 12.76 10.11 26.00
CA ASP A 570 12.20 10.07 27.35
C ASP A 570 11.95 11.49 27.92
N THR A 571 11.27 11.57 29.05
CA THR A 571 10.93 12.83 29.74
C THR A 571 12.16 13.72 29.97
N LYS A 572 13.30 13.15 30.40
CA LYS A 572 14.52 13.91 30.68
C LYS A 572 15.14 14.51 29.42
N SER A 573 15.14 13.77 28.35
CA SER A 573 15.66 14.22 27.05
C SER A 573 14.80 15.34 26.46
N ILE A 574 13.47 15.28 26.62
CA ILE A 574 12.55 16.34 26.21
C ILE A 574 12.80 17.61 27.02
N VAL A 575 12.93 17.49 28.36
CA VAL A 575 13.26 18.61 29.25
C VAL A 575 14.60 19.24 28.85
N LEU A 576 15.64 18.44 28.64
CA LEU A 576 16.94 18.94 28.25
C LEU A 576 16.92 19.67 26.88
N ALA A 577 16.13 19.18 25.92
CA ALA A 577 15.93 19.85 24.63
C ALA A 577 15.24 21.21 24.80
N ALA A 578 14.24 21.31 25.67
CA ALA A 578 13.58 22.56 26.02
C ALA A 578 14.56 23.56 26.67
N LEU A 579 15.31 23.13 27.69
CA LEU A 579 16.33 23.96 28.34
C LEU A 579 17.41 24.42 27.36
N SER A 580 17.89 23.52 26.47
CA SER A 580 18.87 23.85 25.43
C SER A 580 18.36 24.89 24.44
N THR A 581 17.09 24.82 24.09
CA THR A 581 16.46 25.79 23.20
C THR A 581 16.40 27.16 23.85
N LEU A 582 15.92 27.24 25.11
CA LEU A 582 15.82 28.49 25.86
C LEU A 582 17.17 29.11 26.24
N GLU A 583 18.20 28.28 26.51
CA GLU A 583 19.58 28.77 26.74
C GLU A 583 20.15 29.40 25.46
N ARG A 584 19.94 28.77 24.30
CA ARG A 584 20.37 29.32 23.00
C ARG A 584 19.67 30.61 22.61
N GLU A 585 18.46 30.83 23.09
CA GLU A 585 17.70 32.07 22.89
C GLU A 585 18.04 33.15 23.94
N GLY A 586 18.88 32.81 24.90
CA GLY A 586 19.29 33.74 25.97
C GLY A 586 18.26 33.93 27.06
N THR A 587 17.18 33.16 27.08
CA THR A 587 16.17 33.16 28.14
C THR A 587 16.71 32.54 29.42
N LEU A 588 17.53 31.49 29.28
CA LEU A 588 18.24 30.84 30.38
C LEU A 588 19.70 31.22 30.40
N LYS A 589 20.32 31.15 31.59
CA LYS A 589 21.73 31.42 31.81
C LYS A 589 22.61 30.40 31.08
N GLU A 590 23.68 30.84 30.43
CA GLU A 590 24.70 29.99 29.85
C GLU A 590 25.26 28.98 30.88
N GLY A 591 25.35 27.70 30.47
CA GLY A 591 25.79 26.60 31.31
C GLY A 591 24.67 25.83 32.04
N THR A 592 23.43 26.31 32.00
CA THR A 592 22.27 25.61 32.59
C THR A 592 22.12 24.20 32.03
N VAL A 593 22.20 24.04 30.71
CA VAL A 593 22.10 22.73 30.04
C VAL A 593 23.18 21.76 30.49
N LYS A 594 24.43 22.25 30.64
CA LYS A 594 25.53 21.42 31.11
C LYS A 594 25.30 20.90 32.53
N GLU A 595 24.92 21.78 33.40
CA GLU A 595 24.62 21.44 34.81
C GLU A 595 23.46 20.43 34.92
N GLN A 596 22.38 20.66 34.16
CA GLN A 596 21.22 19.79 34.24
C GLN A 596 21.45 18.43 33.54
N SER A 597 22.21 18.37 32.46
CA SER A 597 22.57 17.08 31.83
C SER A 597 23.38 16.20 32.79
N GLU A 598 24.30 16.78 33.56
CA GLU A 598 25.08 16.07 34.58
C GLU A 598 24.18 15.59 35.74
N LYS A 599 23.27 16.43 36.24
CA LYS A 599 22.31 16.05 37.28
C LYS A 599 21.32 14.95 36.86
N MET A 600 20.86 15.00 35.60
CA MET A 600 19.94 14.02 35.05
C MET A 600 20.62 12.71 34.64
N GLY A 601 21.95 12.67 34.63
CA GLY A 601 22.75 11.51 34.23
C GLY A 601 22.73 11.23 32.73
N ILE A 602 22.50 12.26 31.90
CA ILE A 602 22.50 12.13 30.45
C ILE A 602 23.96 12.18 29.95
N SER A 603 24.38 11.11 29.29
CA SER A 603 25.74 10.98 28.75
C SER A 603 25.93 11.91 27.55
N ARG A 604 27.12 12.55 27.46
CA ARG A 604 27.53 13.29 26.25
C ARG A 604 28.07 12.38 25.14
N ILE A 605 28.39 11.13 25.50
CA ILE A 605 28.87 10.12 24.55
C ILE A 605 27.64 9.32 24.13
N ARG A 606 27.30 9.48 22.87
CA ARG A 606 26.20 8.74 22.25
C ARG A 606 26.74 7.42 21.69
N GLU A 607 26.07 6.32 22.00
CA GLU A 607 26.28 5.08 21.28
C GLU A 607 25.85 5.23 19.81
N ASP A 608 26.55 4.56 18.90
CA ASP A 608 26.16 4.58 17.49
C ASP A 608 24.80 3.87 17.33
N LYS A 609 23.79 4.61 16.94
CA LYS A 609 22.44 4.09 16.73
C LYS A 609 22.31 3.25 15.45
N ALA A 610 23.32 3.28 14.59
CA ALA A 610 23.40 2.47 13.37
C ALA A 610 24.22 1.18 13.56
N ALA A 611 24.88 1.02 14.72
CA ALA A 611 25.70 -0.15 15.03
C ALA A 611 24.89 -1.29 15.65
#